data_2fff4ee0ba1e741116267180b81ac274
#
_entry.id   2fff4ee0ba1e741116267180b81ac274
#
_cell.length_a   1.000
_cell.length_b   1.000
_cell.length_c   1.000
_cell.angle_alpha   90.00
_cell.angle_beta   90.00
_cell.angle_gamma   90.00
#
_symmetry.space_group_name_H-M   'P 1'
#
loop_
_entity.id
_entity.type
_entity.pdbx_description
1 polymer ?
#
loop_
_entity_poly.entity_id
_entity_poly.type
_entity_poly.pdbx_seq_one_letter_code
_entity_poly.pdbx_strand_id
1 'polypeptide(L)'
;MSKTRTPFKQALLDAVLEEFADIPDSEDEIDVTFSPAFLEKSQRLIRNTERKSWRYVNTAVKRAVWVAILTALLVTTAMAIPAVREAIIRFFVHDEGTHYEFSFDPEQAANAPDCIETVYAPTYVPEGYDKAFETVNISTVSIGWCNSHNWWIFYDQAPMPDDPENDTRGGINAEGTTTQSVEISGYEVFRVEDAEAVFFVWTNNEYMFTLMCEKMIPEEEMEKIFSSIQIDVDAVIEGAE
;
A
#
# COMPACT_ATOMS: atom_id res chain seq x y z
N MET A 1 -17.08 -60.03 -2.79
CA MET A 1 -15.93 -60.17 -3.71
C MET A 1 -14.68 -60.41 -2.87
N SER A 2 -14.20 -61.63 -2.81
CA SER A 2 -12.98 -62.04 -2.10
C SER A 2 -11.78 -61.49 -2.86
N LYS A 3 -11.03 -60.54 -2.27
CA LYS A 3 -9.76 -60.08 -2.84
C LYS A 3 -8.73 -61.19 -2.62
N THR A 4 -8.40 -61.93 -3.69
CA THR A 4 -7.31 -62.91 -3.73
C THR A 4 -6.03 -62.15 -3.35
N ARG A 5 -5.50 -62.42 -2.15
CA ARG A 5 -4.21 -61.87 -1.72
C ARG A 5 -3.13 -62.48 -2.60
N THR A 6 -2.29 -61.68 -3.22
CA THR A 6 -1.16 -62.15 -4.01
C THR A 6 -0.23 -62.99 -3.14
N PRO A 7 0.31 -64.14 -3.66
CA PRO A 7 1.17 -65.04 -2.88
C PRO A 7 2.34 -64.33 -2.17
N PHE A 8 2.89 -63.30 -2.81
CA PHE A 8 3.93 -62.44 -2.21
C PHE A 8 3.46 -61.70 -0.94
N LYS A 9 2.24 -61.19 -0.95
CA LYS A 9 1.69 -60.47 0.20
C LYS A 9 1.40 -61.40 1.37
N GLN A 10 1.08 -62.66 1.08
CA GLN A 10 0.86 -63.70 2.08
C GLN A 10 2.18 -64.11 2.72
N ALA A 11 3.22 -64.38 1.90
CA ALA A 11 4.55 -64.73 2.38
C ALA A 11 5.21 -63.62 3.21
N LEU A 12 4.98 -62.32 2.83
CA LEU A 12 5.45 -61.17 3.61
C LEU A 12 4.72 -61.08 4.96
N LEU A 13 3.42 -61.33 5.00
CA LEU A 13 2.63 -61.32 6.22
C LEU A 13 3.04 -62.44 7.16
N ASP A 14 3.27 -63.67 6.62
CA ASP A 14 3.72 -64.84 7.40
C ASP A 14 5.12 -64.57 7.99
N ALA A 15 6.06 -63.99 7.20
CA ALA A 15 7.41 -63.65 7.68
C ALA A 15 7.35 -62.56 8.80
N VAL A 16 6.48 -61.53 8.66
CA VAL A 16 6.30 -60.51 9.68
C VAL A 16 5.67 -61.10 10.94
N LEU A 17 4.69 -62.00 10.80
CA LEU A 17 4.06 -62.66 11.96
C LEU A 17 5.04 -63.58 12.68
N GLU A 18 5.95 -64.26 11.95
CA GLU A 18 6.98 -65.09 12.55
C GLU A 18 8.04 -64.23 13.29
N GLU A 19 8.42 -63.05 12.76
CA GLU A 19 9.34 -62.14 13.42
C GLU A 19 8.78 -61.52 14.70
N PHE A 20 7.46 -61.38 14.79
CA PHE A 20 6.76 -60.85 15.96
C PHE A 20 6.06 -61.91 16.83
N ALA A 21 6.33 -63.23 16.57
CA ALA A 21 5.74 -64.33 17.32
C ALA A 21 6.11 -64.36 18.82
N ASP A 22 7.25 -63.79 19.16
CA ASP A 22 7.75 -63.67 20.53
C ASP A 22 7.23 -62.46 21.31
N ILE A 23 6.39 -61.64 20.66
CA ILE A 23 5.76 -60.49 21.37
C ILE A 23 4.59 -60.99 22.20
N PRO A 24 4.55 -60.69 23.50
CA PRO A 24 3.42 -61.08 24.37
C PRO A 24 2.09 -60.52 23.88
N ASP A 25 1.04 -61.34 23.92
CA ASP A 25 -0.33 -60.97 23.51
C ASP A 25 -1.01 -59.98 24.48
N SER A 26 -0.43 -59.84 25.68
CA SER A 26 -0.97 -58.94 26.74
C SER A 26 0.06 -57.88 27.17
N GLU A 27 -0.41 -56.63 27.35
CA GLU A 27 0.42 -55.55 27.87
C GLU A 27 1.01 -55.87 29.27
N ASP A 28 0.32 -56.73 30.05
CA ASP A 28 0.75 -57.06 31.40
C ASP A 28 1.98 -58.01 31.42
N GLU A 29 2.32 -58.67 30.31
CA GLU A 29 3.49 -59.52 30.14
C GLU A 29 4.74 -58.77 29.69
N ILE A 30 4.62 -57.48 29.37
CA ILE A 30 5.72 -56.63 28.91
C ILE A 30 6.36 -55.93 30.11
N ASP A 31 7.43 -56.47 30.63
CA ASP A 31 8.20 -55.86 31.72
C ASP A 31 9.14 -54.76 31.18
N VAL A 32 8.56 -53.74 30.55
CA VAL A 32 9.30 -52.55 30.07
C VAL A 32 8.84 -51.30 30.80
N THR A 33 9.68 -50.82 31.67
CA THR A 33 9.48 -49.53 32.33
C THR A 33 10.03 -48.39 31.47
N PHE A 34 9.12 -47.62 30.87
CA PHE A 34 9.51 -46.43 30.12
C PHE A 34 10.07 -45.34 31.05
N SER A 35 11.12 -44.64 30.61
CA SER A 35 11.64 -43.50 31.38
C SER A 35 10.60 -42.41 31.53
N PRO A 36 10.56 -41.68 32.68
CA PRO A 36 9.61 -40.58 32.86
C PRO A 36 9.66 -39.54 31.73
N ALA A 37 10.85 -39.27 31.21
CA ALA A 37 11.04 -38.33 30.09
C ALA A 37 10.40 -38.82 28.79
N PHE A 38 10.43 -40.17 28.54
CA PHE A 38 9.75 -40.74 27.37
C PHE A 38 8.23 -40.67 27.50
N LEU A 39 7.68 -40.97 28.68
CA LEU A 39 6.25 -40.88 28.94
C LEU A 39 5.73 -39.47 28.80
N GLU A 40 6.44 -38.48 29.32
CA GLU A 40 6.08 -37.08 29.17
C GLU A 40 6.10 -36.65 27.69
N LYS A 41 7.13 -37.06 26.95
CA LYS A 41 7.26 -36.72 25.52
C LYS A 41 6.15 -37.36 24.68
N SER A 42 5.82 -38.64 24.93
CA SER A 42 4.77 -39.37 24.22
C SER A 42 3.38 -38.80 24.51
N GLN A 43 3.06 -38.50 25.77
CA GLN A 43 1.80 -37.82 26.17
C GLN A 43 1.68 -36.45 25.54
N ARG A 44 2.79 -35.70 25.45
CA ARG A 44 2.81 -34.41 24.80
C ARG A 44 2.53 -34.51 23.28
N LEU A 45 3.07 -35.51 22.62
CA LEU A 45 2.81 -35.78 21.22
C LEU A 45 1.36 -36.20 20.96
N ILE A 46 0.80 -37.12 21.76
CA ILE A 46 -0.61 -37.52 21.66
C ILE A 46 -1.54 -36.34 21.84
N ARG A 47 -1.35 -35.56 22.89
CA ARG A 47 -2.15 -34.35 23.18
C ARG A 47 -2.10 -33.31 22.05
N ASN A 48 -0.95 -33.21 21.37
CA ASN A 48 -0.79 -32.29 20.24
C ASN A 48 -1.46 -32.79 18.96
N THR A 49 -1.46 -34.11 18.72
CA THR A 49 -2.13 -34.73 17.56
C THR A 49 -3.65 -34.71 17.66
N GLU A 50 -4.21 -34.74 18.85
CA GLU A 50 -5.65 -34.64 19.10
C GLU A 50 -6.19 -33.22 18.87
N ARG A 51 -5.36 -32.19 18.97
CA ARG A 51 -5.77 -30.82 18.71
C ARG A 51 -5.98 -30.61 17.21
N LYS A 52 -7.22 -30.28 16.84
CA LYS A 52 -7.59 -30.00 15.44
C LYS A 52 -6.71 -28.93 14.80
N SER A 53 -6.28 -27.92 15.58
CA SER A 53 -5.38 -26.84 15.18
C SER A 53 -3.94 -27.29 14.85
N TRP A 54 -3.46 -28.41 15.44
CA TRP A 54 -2.12 -28.93 15.20
C TRP A 54 -1.86 -29.28 13.72
N ARG A 55 -2.88 -29.70 12.98
CA ARG A 55 -2.77 -30.01 11.55
C ARG A 55 -2.39 -28.82 10.69
N TYR A 56 -2.69 -27.60 11.16
CA TYR A 56 -2.44 -26.36 10.42
C TYR A 56 -1.10 -25.71 10.75
N VAL A 57 -0.49 -26.05 11.88
CA VAL A 57 0.73 -25.38 12.39
C VAL A 57 1.89 -26.34 12.71
N ASN A 58 1.82 -27.60 12.28
CA ASN A 58 2.80 -28.61 12.63
C ASN A 58 4.15 -28.50 11.87
N THR A 59 4.23 -27.75 10.78
CA THR A 59 5.44 -27.56 9.99
C THR A 59 5.89 -26.09 10.00
N ALA A 60 7.20 -25.84 9.87
CA ALA A 60 7.76 -24.49 9.83
C ALA A 60 7.15 -23.66 8.67
N VAL A 61 6.95 -24.29 7.50
CA VAL A 61 6.34 -23.66 6.34
C VAL A 61 4.90 -23.22 6.64
N LYS A 62 4.08 -24.07 7.26
CA LYS A 62 2.71 -23.72 7.61
C LYS A 62 2.65 -22.59 8.64
N ARG A 63 3.58 -22.54 9.59
CA ARG A 63 3.70 -21.43 10.55
C ARG A 63 4.05 -20.14 9.85
N ALA A 64 5.03 -20.17 8.93
CA ALA A 64 5.41 -19.00 8.13
C ALA A 64 4.23 -18.46 7.31
N VAL A 65 3.43 -19.33 6.68
CA VAL A 65 2.22 -18.92 5.94
C VAL A 65 1.19 -18.25 6.87
N TRP A 66 0.95 -18.82 8.06
CA TRP A 66 0.02 -18.20 9.01
C TRP A 66 0.52 -16.84 9.54
N VAL A 67 1.82 -16.73 9.79
CA VAL A 67 2.44 -15.44 10.18
C VAL A 67 2.26 -14.42 9.06
N ALA A 68 2.54 -14.79 7.80
CA ALA A 68 2.36 -13.91 6.65
C ALA A 68 0.91 -13.43 6.49
N ILE A 69 -0.08 -14.33 6.63
CA ILE A 69 -1.50 -13.97 6.58
C ILE A 69 -1.88 -13.01 7.71
N LEU A 70 -1.44 -13.29 8.95
CA LEU A 70 -1.73 -12.41 10.08
C LEU A 70 -1.07 -11.04 9.92
N THR A 71 0.17 -11.00 9.43
CA THR A 71 0.88 -9.74 9.16
C THR A 71 0.16 -8.93 8.08
N ALA A 72 -0.24 -9.57 6.98
CA ALA A 72 -1.01 -8.91 5.91
C ALA A 72 -2.34 -8.36 6.43
N LEU A 73 -3.04 -9.11 7.28
CA LEU A 73 -4.30 -8.69 7.90
C LEU A 73 -4.10 -7.50 8.86
N LEU A 74 -3.01 -7.51 9.64
CA LEU A 74 -2.67 -6.41 10.54
C LEU A 74 -2.32 -5.13 9.77
N VAL A 75 -1.52 -5.25 8.69
CA VAL A 75 -1.17 -4.11 7.84
C VAL A 75 -2.40 -3.51 7.19
N THR A 76 -3.28 -4.34 6.58
CA THR A 76 -4.53 -3.87 5.96
C THR A 76 -5.46 -3.20 6.98
N THR A 77 -5.56 -3.75 8.20
CA THR A 77 -6.39 -3.16 9.25
C THR A 77 -5.79 -1.86 9.78
N ALA A 78 -4.47 -1.79 9.91
CA ALA A 78 -3.75 -0.58 10.32
C ALA A 78 -3.92 0.55 9.29
N MET A 79 -3.83 0.24 7.99
CA MET A 79 -4.05 1.21 6.91
C MET A 79 -5.49 1.73 6.83
N ALA A 80 -6.46 0.99 7.36
CA ALA A 80 -7.85 1.44 7.46
C ALA A 80 -8.09 2.49 8.58
N ILE A 81 -7.10 2.68 9.47
CA ILE A 81 -7.18 3.68 10.54
C ILE A 81 -6.50 4.96 10.03
N PRO A 82 -7.24 6.09 9.89
CA PRO A 82 -6.70 7.34 9.34
C PRO A 82 -5.42 7.81 10.04
N ALA A 83 -5.37 7.77 11.36
CA ALA A 83 -4.20 8.18 12.15
C ALA A 83 -2.95 7.33 11.88
N VAL A 84 -3.09 6.03 11.56
CA VAL A 84 -1.97 5.15 11.22
C VAL A 84 -1.52 5.41 9.80
N ARG A 85 -2.47 5.62 8.88
CA ARG A 85 -2.19 6.00 7.49
C ARG A 85 -1.42 7.33 7.45
N GLU A 86 -1.88 8.34 8.17
CA GLU A 86 -1.18 9.64 8.31
C GLU A 86 0.24 9.48 8.90
N ALA A 87 0.43 8.59 9.89
CA ALA A 87 1.75 8.34 10.45
C ALA A 87 2.70 7.65 9.45
N ILE A 88 2.18 6.78 8.58
CA ILE A 88 2.95 6.14 7.51
C ILE A 88 3.29 7.17 6.44
N ILE A 89 2.34 7.99 6.01
CA ILE A 89 2.57 9.06 5.04
C ILE A 89 3.59 10.07 5.56
N ARG A 90 3.52 10.48 6.83
CA ARG A 90 4.55 11.33 7.46
C ARG A 90 5.95 10.68 7.47
N PHE A 91 6.05 9.37 7.43
CA PHE A 91 7.33 8.67 7.33
C PHE A 91 7.95 8.79 5.93
N PHE A 92 7.11 8.86 4.89
CA PHE A 92 7.53 9.08 3.50
C PHE A 92 7.63 10.56 3.10
N VAL A 93 7.04 11.47 3.89
CA VAL A 93 7.21 12.92 3.75
C VAL A 93 8.33 13.34 4.70
N HIS A 94 9.49 13.64 4.16
CA HIS A 94 10.63 14.11 4.96
C HIS A 94 10.31 15.51 5.47
N ASP A 95 10.10 15.63 6.79
CA ASP A 95 9.96 16.91 7.48
C ASP A 95 11.38 17.39 7.84
N GLU A 96 12.01 18.18 6.96
CA GLU A 96 13.28 18.84 7.24
C GLU A 96 13.09 20.12 8.09
N GLY A 97 11.89 20.32 8.66
CA GLY A 97 11.58 21.41 9.55
C GLY A 97 11.33 22.76 8.87
N THR A 98 11.58 22.87 7.58
CA THR A 98 11.37 24.10 6.79
C THR A 98 10.49 23.90 5.56
N HIS A 99 10.42 22.70 5.01
CA HIS A 99 9.58 22.38 3.84
C HIS A 99 9.21 20.90 3.81
N TYR A 100 8.12 20.57 3.14
CA TYR A 100 7.72 19.19 2.86
C TYR A 100 8.33 18.76 1.54
N GLU A 101 9.07 17.65 1.55
CA GLU A 101 9.50 16.93 0.36
C GLU A 101 8.54 15.77 0.11
N PHE A 102 8.08 15.64 -1.13
CA PHE A 102 7.21 14.55 -1.54
C PHE A 102 8.06 13.45 -2.15
N SER A 103 8.14 12.29 -1.46
CA SER A 103 8.77 11.10 -2.02
C SER A 103 7.70 10.20 -2.65
N PHE A 104 7.94 9.77 -3.86
CA PHE A 104 7.09 8.84 -4.61
C PHE A 104 7.71 7.46 -4.66
N ASP A 105 6.88 6.45 -4.91
CA ASP A 105 7.37 5.08 -5.10
C ASP A 105 8.26 5.02 -6.35
N PRO A 106 9.54 4.61 -6.23
CA PRO A 106 10.46 4.51 -7.37
C PRO A 106 9.96 3.60 -8.49
N GLU A 107 9.15 2.57 -8.17
CA GLU A 107 8.55 1.67 -9.17
C GLU A 107 7.45 2.39 -9.98
N GLN A 108 6.77 3.36 -9.39
CA GLN A 108 5.77 4.19 -10.08
C GLN A 108 6.47 5.20 -11.00
N ALA A 109 7.51 5.86 -10.52
CA ALA A 109 8.28 6.82 -11.29
C ALA A 109 8.99 6.18 -12.51
N ALA A 110 9.46 4.93 -12.40
CA ALA A 110 10.20 4.25 -13.46
C ALA A 110 9.40 4.00 -14.76
N ASN A 111 8.07 4.10 -14.73
CA ASN A 111 7.20 3.94 -15.89
C ASN A 111 6.51 5.24 -16.32
N ALA A 112 6.76 6.32 -15.60
CA ALA A 112 6.20 7.63 -15.94
C ALA A 112 6.91 8.24 -17.16
N PRO A 113 6.23 9.06 -17.96
CA PRO A 113 6.87 9.78 -19.05
C PRO A 113 7.85 10.85 -18.52
N ASP A 114 9.01 10.98 -19.20
CA ASP A 114 10.05 11.97 -18.85
C ASP A 114 9.63 13.42 -19.16
N CYS A 115 8.53 13.59 -19.89
CA CYS A 115 8.01 14.90 -20.28
C CYS A 115 6.48 14.89 -20.31
N ILE A 116 5.88 16.08 -20.38
CA ILE A 116 4.43 16.22 -20.54
C ILE A 116 4.02 15.77 -21.94
N GLU A 117 3.27 14.69 -22.04
CA GLU A 117 2.66 14.16 -23.26
C GLU A 117 1.15 14.35 -23.27
N THR A 118 0.55 14.38 -22.08
CA THR A 118 -0.88 14.57 -21.86
C THR A 118 -1.10 15.72 -20.89
N VAL A 119 -1.86 16.71 -21.31
CA VAL A 119 -2.21 17.87 -20.48
C VAL A 119 -3.50 17.58 -19.74
N TYR A 120 -3.49 17.81 -18.43
CA TYR A 120 -4.68 17.84 -17.58
C TYR A 120 -4.92 19.27 -17.12
N ALA A 121 -6.18 19.69 -17.07
CA ALA A 121 -6.55 21.02 -16.61
C ALA A 121 -7.91 21.02 -15.92
N PRO A 122 -8.14 21.93 -14.95
CA PRO A 122 -9.46 22.18 -14.41
C PRO A 122 -10.39 22.75 -15.48
N THR A 123 -11.56 22.14 -15.65
CA THR A 123 -12.61 22.65 -16.54
C THR A 123 -13.63 23.55 -15.83
N TYR A 124 -13.58 23.55 -14.51
CA TYR A 124 -14.38 24.42 -13.67
C TYR A 124 -13.48 25.36 -12.86
N VAL A 125 -13.82 26.62 -12.85
CA VAL A 125 -13.24 27.67 -12.01
C VAL A 125 -14.39 28.47 -11.43
N PRO A 126 -14.34 28.89 -10.15
CA PRO A 126 -15.43 29.67 -9.56
C PRO A 126 -15.72 30.99 -10.31
N GLU A 127 -16.96 31.42 -10.27
CA GLU A 127 -17.36 32.67 -10.91
C GLU A 127 -16.57 33.87 -10.35
N GLY A 128 -16.13 34.76 -11.25
CA GLY A 128 -15.33 35.94 -10.90
C GLY A 128 -13.82 35.74 -10.90
N TYR A 129 -13.34 34.52 -11.26
CA TYR A 129 -11.94 34.29 -11.52
C TYR A 129 -11.65 34.28 -13.03
N ASP A 130 -10.70 35.09 -13.43
CA ASP A 130 -10.22 35.14 -14.81
C ASP A 130 -8.85 34.46 -14.93
N LYS A 131 -8.59 33.77 -16.04
CA LYS A 131 -7.27 33.20 -16.32
C LYS A 131 -6.24 34.32 -16.44
N ALA A 132 -5.29 34.37 -15.52
CA ALA A 132 -4.24 35.36 -15.48
C ALA A 132 -3.01 34.95 -16.31
N PHE A 133 -2.67 33.68 -16.30
CA PHE A 133 -1.61 33.14 -17.13
C PHE A 133 -1.83 31.64 -17.40
N GLU A 134 -1.18 31.14 -18.44
CA GLU A 134 -1.11 29.72 -18.80
C GLU A 134 0.22 29.44 -19.47
N THR A 135 0.90 28.41 -19.04
CA THR A 135 2.14 27.89 -19.63
C THR A 135 1.97 26.41 -19.84
N VAL A 136 2.13 25.93 -21.07
CA VAL A 136 2.04 24.52 -21.43
C VAL A 136 3.27 24.18 -22.25
N ASN A 137 4.17 23.41 -21.66
CA ASN A 137 5.38 22.94 -22.35
C ASN A 137 5.75 21.52 -21.91
N ILE A 138 6.77 20.92 -22.50
CA ILE A 138 7.21 19.55 -22.23
C ILE A 138 7.63 19.29 -20.77
N SER A 139 7.91 20.33 -19.99
CA SER A 139 8.40 20.19 -18.60
C SER A 139 7.35 20.54 -17.58
N THR A 140 6.36 21.36 -17.94
CA THR A 140 5.34 21.82 -17.00
C THR A 140 4.07 22.31 -17.69
N VAL A 141 2.93 22.09 -17.04
CA VAL A 141 1.70 22.83 -17.25
C VAL A 141 1.49 23.68 -16.01
N SER A 142 1.34 25.00 -16.16
CA SER A 142 1.09 25.93 -15.06
C SER A 142 0.00 26.91 -15.46
N ILE A 143 -1.10 26.93 -14.71
CA ILE A 143 -2.24 27.77 -14.98
C ILE A 143 -2.61 28.53 -13.71
N GLY A 144 -2.77 29.86 -13.84
CA GLY A 144 -3.18 30.72 -12.73
C GLY A 144 -4.45 31.48 -13.05
N TRP A 145 -5.35 31.52 -12.10
CA TRP A 145 -6.55 32.34 -12.12
C TRP A 145 -6.55 33.32 -10.94
N CYS A 146 -7.06 34.51 -11.19
CA CYS A 146 -7.12 35.54 -10.18
C CYS A 146 -8.48 36.27 -10.25
N ASN A 147 -9.03 36.63 -9.09
CA ASN A 147 -10.26 37.40 -9.03
C ASN A 147 -9.99 38.90 -8.75
N SER A 148 -11.04 39.69 -8.75
CA SER A 148 -10.96 41.14 -8.48
C SER A 148 -10.43 41.52 -7.10
N HIS A 149 -10.38 40.60 -6.14
CA HIS A 149 -9.82 40.78 -4.79
C HIS A 149 -8.36 40.34 -4.70
N ASN A 150 -7.76 40.00 -5.84
CA ASN A 150 -6.41 39.44 -5.94
C ASN A 150 -6.26 38.11 -5.20
N TRP A 151 -7.31 37.28 -5.17
CA TRP A 151 -7.25 35.90 -4.68
C TRP A 151 -6.92 34.97 -5.83
N TRP A 152 -6.05 34.00 -5.55
CA TRP A 152 -5.44 33.16 -6.57
C TRP A 152 -5.86 31.69 -6.45
N ILE A 153 -5.92 31.05 -7.62
CA ILE A 153 -5.94 29.61 -7.81
C ILE A 153 -4.78 29.29 -8.74
N PHE A 154 -3.89 28.39 -8.31
CA PHE A 154 -2.80 27.88 -9.15
C PHE A 154 -2.93 26.40 -9.35
N TYR A 155 -2.74 25.97 -10.56
CA TYR A 155 -2.68 24.56 -10.93
C TYR A 155 -1.39 24.29 -11.66
N ASP A 156 -0.67 23.26 -11.23
CA ASP A 156 0.57 22.83 -11.83
C ASP A 156 0.52 21.33 -12.09
N GLN A 157 1.07 20.89 -13.24
CA GLN A 157 1.35 19.52 -13.61
C GLN A 157 2.81 19.43 -14.02
N ALA A 158 3.51 18.42 -13.53
CA ALA A 158 4.90 18.14 -13.88
C ALA A 158 5.11 16.64 -14.11
N PRO A 159 6.11 16.22 -14.91
CA PRO A 159 6.55 14.84 -14.95
C PRO A 159 6.94 14.35 -13.56
N MET A 160 6.86 13.05 -13.33
CA MET A 160 7.39 12.46 -12.10
C MET A 160 8.90 12.72 -12.02
N PRO A 161 9.46 12.97 -10.84
CA PRO A 161 10.88 13.19 -10.69
C PRO A 161 11.69 11.93 -10.98
N ASP A 162 12.80 12.04 -11.72
CA ASP A 162 13.71 10.92 -12.03
C ASP A 162 14.40 10.36 -10.78
N ASP A 163 14.65 11.21 -9.79
CA ASP A 163 15.24 10.86 -8.51
C ASP A 163 14.35 11.40 -7.38
N PRO A 164 13.36 10.61 -6.95
CA PRO A 164 12.40 11.06 -5.93
C PRO A 164 13.04 11.32 -4.56
N GLU A 165 14.27 10.86 -4.31
CA GLU A 165 14.98 11.11 -3.04
C GLU A 165 15.71 12.46 -3.01
N ASN A 166 16.02 13.02 -4.18
CA ASN A 166 16.82 14.26 -4.29
C ASN A 166 16.09 15.39 -5.04
N ASP A 167 14.86 15.18 -5.52
CA ASP A 167 14.13 16.20 -6.25
C ASP A 167 13.25 17.05 -5.33
N THR A 168 13.64 18.28 -5.13
CA THR A 168 12.94 19.28 -4.31
C THR A 168 11.82 20.00 -5.06
N ARG A 169 11.41 19.52 -6.25
CA ARG A 169 10.29 20.09 -6.98
C ARG A 169 8.99 19.87 -6.18
N GLY A 170 8.43 20.91 -5.65
CA GLY A 170 7.19 20.89 -4.90
C GLY A 170 7.33 21.07 -3.39
N GLY A 171 8.46 21.56 -2.91
CA GLY A 171 8.64 21.89 -1.50
C GLY A 171 7.61 22.93 -1.04
N ILE A 172 6.68 22.53 -0.16
CA ILE A 172 5.75 23.43 0.52
C ILE A 172 6.36 23.76 1.88
N ASN A 173 6.36 25.05 2.24
CA ASN A 173 6.85 25.48 3.55
C ASN A 173 6.10 24.73 4.66
N ALA A 174 6.84 24.04 5.54
CA ALA A 174 6.27 23.27 6.63
C ALA A 174 5.95 24.10 7.87
N GLU A 175 6.50 25.29 8.00
CA GLU A 175 6.37 26.11 9.20
C GLU A 175 4.94 26.64 9.34
N GLY A 176 4.25 26.21 10.41
CA GLY A 176 2.87 26.66 10.70
C GLY A 176 1.78 25.99 9.87
N THR A 177 2.08 24.91 9.16
CA THR A 177 1.12 24.20 8.32
C THR A 177 0.49 22.99 9.03
N THR A 178 -0.69 22.60 8.57
CA THR A 178 -1.38 21.36 8.94
C THR A 178 -1.47 20.44 7.74
N THR A 179 -1.12 19.19 7.90
CA THR A 179 -1.11 18.19 6.81
C THR A 179 -2.08 17.08 7.08
N GLN A 180 -2.75 16.60 6.04
CA GLN A 180 -3.60 15.41 6.09
C GLN A 180 -3.64 14.72 4.72
N SER A 181 -3.79 13.38 4.72
CA SER A 181 -4.13 12.65 3.50
C SER A 181 -5.64 12.50 3.42
N VAL A 182 -6.20 12.83 2.27
CA VAL A 182 -7.63 12.72 1.97
C VAL A 182 -7.82 11.98 0.66
N GLU A 183 -8.97 11.33 0.49
CA GLU A 183 -9.34 10.72 -0.79
C GLU A 183 -10.35 11.63 -1.49
N ILE A 184 -9.99 12.15 -2.68
CA ILE A 184 -10.86 13.00 -3.51
C ILE A 184 -10.90 12.41 -4.91
N SER A 185 -12.10 12.15 -5.42
CA SER A 185 -12.32 11.62 -6.78
C SER A 185 -11.54 10.34 -7.11
N GLY A 186 -11.25 9.51 -6.09
CA GLY A 186 -10.51 8.25 -6.24
C GLY A 186 -8.98 8.40 -6.22
N TYR A 187 -8.47 9.61 -6.02
CA TYR A 187 -7.05 9.87 -5.81
C TYR A 187 -6.74 10.02 -4.32
N GLU A 188 -5.60 9.48 -3.90
CA GLU A 188 -5.02 9.83 -2.61
C GLU A 188 -4.32 11.18 -2.75
N VAL A 189 -4.81 12.17 -2.00
CA VAL A 189 -4.39 13.56 -2.10
C VAL A 189 -3.73 13.98 -0.79
N PHE A 190 -2.54 14.52 -0.88
CA PHE A 190 -1.88 15.14 0.24
C PHE A 190 -2.31 16.61 0.34
N ARG A 191 -3.11 16.93 1.37
CA ARG A 191 -3.60 18.29 1.64
C ARG A 191 -2.71 18.94 2.67
N VAL A 192 -2.13 20.08 2.31
CA VAL A 192 -1.36 20.95 3.19
C VAL A 192 -2.12 22.28 3.34
N GLU A 193 -2.32 22.71 4.56
CA GLU A 193 -3.03 23.95 4.86
C GLU A 193 -2.14 24.84 5.70
N ASP A 194 -1.85 26.05 5.21
CA ASP A 194 -1.19 27.11 5.94
C ASP A 194 -2.17 28.22 6.35
N ALA A 195 -1.65 29.41 6.75
CA ALA A 195 -2.50 30.53 7.17
C ALA A 195 -3.27 31.17 6.00
N GLU A 196 -2.77 31.08 4.76
CA GLU A 196 -3.22 31.83 3.59
C GLU A 196 -3.81 30.93 2.50
N ALA A 197 -3.33 29.69 2.37
CA ALA A 197 -3.67 28.79 1.26
C ALA A 197 -3.89 27.34 1.69
N VAL A 198 -4.53 26.58 0.82
CA VAL A 198 -4.67 25.13 0.87
C VAL A 198 -4.04 24.57 -0.39
N PHE A 199 -3.11 23.62 -0.22
CA PHE A 199 -2.44 22.90 -1.29
C PHE A 199 -2.96 21.48 -1.33
N PHE A 200 -3.25 20.99 -2.52
CA PHE A 200 -3.58 19.62 -2.82
C PHE A 200 -2.47 19.08 -3.74
N VAL A 201 -1.76 18.04 -3.28
CA VAL A 201 -0.70 17.40 -4.05
C VAL A 201 -1.06 15.94 -4.25
N TRP A 202 -1.00 15.46 -5.49
CA TRP A 202 -1.31 14.07 -5.83
C TRP A 202 -0.58 13.61 -7.09
N THR A 203 -0.69 12.35 -7.40
CA THR A 203 -0.18 11.75 -8.64
C THR A 203 -1.23 10.84 -9.27
N ASN A 204 -1.18 10.69 -10.59
CA ASN A 204 -1.89 9.66 -11.33
C ASN A 204 -0.96 8.54 -11.82
N ASN A 205 0.24 8.43 -11.27
CA ASN A 205 1.36 7.54 -11.64
C ASN A 205 2.10 7.92 -12.94
N GLU A 206 1.65 8.93 -13.67
CA GLU A 206 2.32 9.48 -14.84
C GLU A 206 2.89 10.87 -14.54
N TYR A 207 2.11 11.67 -13.81
CA TYR A 207 2.43 13.06 -13.50
C TYR A 207 2.18 13.37 -12.03
N MET A 208 2.92 14.33 -11.54
CA MET A 208 2.67 15.00 -10.27
C MET A 208 1.82 16.25 -10.53
N PHE A 209 0.85 16.47 -9.66
CA PHE A 209 -0.07 17.60 -9.71
C PHE A 209 -0.05 18.39 -8.41
N THR A 210 -0.20 19.69 -8.54
CA THR A 210 -0.42 20.60 -7.41
C THR A 210 -1.58 21.54 -7.74
N LEU A 211 -2.54 21.63 -6.83
CA LEU A 211 -3.58 22.63 -6.87
C LEU A 211 -3.48 23.47 -5.59
N MET A 212 -3.21 24.76 -5.72
CA MET A 212 -3.22 25.72 -4.64
C MET A 212 -4.46 26.60 -4.74
N CYS A 213 -5.18 26.73 -3.65
CA CYS A 213 -6.31 27.62 -3.51
C CYS A 213 -6.11 28.52 -2.29
N GLU A 214 -6.32 29.82 -2.45
CA GLU A 214 -6.34 30.67 -1.28
C GLU A 214 -7.49 30.31 -0.33
N LYS A 215 -7.23 30.41 0.98
CA LYS A 215 -8.12 29.95 2.05
C LYS A 215 -9.48 30.65 2.11
N MET A 216 -9.59 31.77 1.42
CA MET A 216 -10.87 32.53 1.28
C MET A 216 -11.84 31.83 0.32
N ILE A 217 -11.37 30.88 -0.48
CA ILE A 217 -12.21 30.07 -1.37
C ILE A 217 -12.92 29.01 -0.52
N PRO A 218 -14.26 28.87 -0.61
CA PRO A 218 -14.99 27.85 0.11
C PRO A 218 -14.50 26.42 -0.24
N GLU A 219 -14.46 25.52 0.74
CA GLU A 219 -14.00 24.15 0.56
C GLU A 219 -14.77 23.41 -0.53
N GLU A 220 -16.09 23.60 -0.60
CA GLU A 220 -16.94 23.03 -1.67
C GLU A 220 -16.51 23.48 -3.08
N GLU A 221 -16.01 24.69 -3.22
CA GLU A 221 -15.50 25.21 -4.50
C GLU A 221 -14.13 24.60 -4.83
N MET A 222 -13.25 24.45 -3.84
CA MET A 222 -11.97 23.77 -4.01
C MET A 222 -12.15 22.30 -4.48
N GLU A 223 -13.10 21.57 -3.88
CA GLU A 223 -13.45 20.21 -4.28
C GLU A 223 -14.04 20.14 -5.70
N LYS A 224 -14.85 21.14 -6.09
CA LYS A 224 -15.36 21.21 -7.47
C LYS A 224 -14.26 21.47 -8.48
N ILE A 225 -13.31 22.38 -8.18
CA ILE A 225 -12.14 22.63 -9.04
C ILE A 225 -11.37 21.32 -9.21
N PHE A 226 -11.00 20.67 -8.10
CA PHE A 226 -10.27 19.41 -8.12
C PHE A 226 -10.99 18.35 -8.94
N SER A 227 -12.29 18.13 -8.69
CA SER A 227 -13.08 17.12 -9.37
C SER A 227 -13.33 17.40 -10.85
N SER A 228 -13.07 18.63 -11.30
CA SER A 228 -13.21 19.06 -12.69
C SER A 228 -11.96 18.83 -13.54
N ILE A 229 -10.84 18.40 -12.92
CA ILE A 229 -9.57 18.18 -13.63
C ILE A 229 -9.71 17.00 -14.56
N GLN A 230 -9.47 17.22 -15.84
CA GLN A 230 -9.54 16.19 -16.88
C GLN A 230 -8.54 16.49 -18.01
N ILE A 231 -8.42 15.56 -18.96
CA ILE A 231 -7.54 15.72 -20.12
C ILE A 231 -8.02 16.90 -20.94
N ASP A 232 -7.13 17.84 -21.21
CA ASP A 232 -7.34 18.93 -22.16
C ASP A 232 -6.84 18.51 -23.54
N VAL A 233 -7.80 18.12 -24.38
CA VAL A 233 -7.52 17.63 -25.74
C VAL A 233 -7.15 18.74 -26.74
N ASP A 234 -7.40 19.99 -26.37
CA ASP A 234 -7.13 21.17 -27.20
C ASP A 234 -5.80 21.85 -26.85
N ALA A 235 -5.15 21.38 -25.78
CA ALA A 235 -3.87 21.97 -25.35
C ALA A 235 -2.75 21.70 -26.36
N VAL A 236 -1.96 22.74 -26.62
CA VAL A 236 -0.76 22.65 -27.47
C VAL A 236 0.47 22.69 -26.61
N ILE A 237 1.27 21.63 -26.65
CA ILE A 237 2.49 21.49 -25.86
C ILE A 237 3.64 22.14 -26.61
N GLU A 238 4.21 23.22 -26.06
CA GLU A 238 5.38 23.87 -26.63
C GLU A 238 6.64 23.01 -26.45
N GLY A 239 7.40 22.82 -27.55
CA GLY A 239 8.63 22.01 -27.54
C GLY A 239 8.45 20.52 -27.76
N ALA A 240 7.25 20.05 -28.06
CA ALA A 240 7.02 18.69 -28.56
C ALA A 240 7.38 18.63 -30.06
N GLU A 241 8.59 18.14 -30.40
CA GLU A 241 9.04 17.82 -31.78
C GLU A 241 9.32 16.32 -31.91
#